data_cd04ed4fd83388d301421f80ae949427
#
_entry.id   cd04ed4fd83388d301421f80ae949427
#
_cell.length_a   1.000
_cell.length_b   1.000
_cell.length_c   1.000
_cell.angle_alpha   90.00
_cell.angle_beta   90.00
_cell.angle_gamma   90.00
#
_symmetry.space_group_name_H-M   'P 1'
#
loop_
_entity.id
_entity.type
_entity.pdbx_description
1 polymer ?
#
loop_
_entity_poly.entity_id
_entity_poly.type
_entity_poly.pdbx_seq_one_letter_code
_entity_poly.pdbx_strand_id
1 'polypeptide(L)'
;MYNTTEKLKYDFIVVIYNMGENEPDKKEQLVDEREVILIENYGEYFNLANMAFDDKKYNAASTLFFKAIVAAVDLFVLKKEGFVPSSHTNRFRIVQEKHKEIYEILDKDFPFYQDSYTKKSSKEEAEVLKKDARRIKEMC
;
A
#
# COMPACT_ATOMS: atom_id res chain seq x y z
N MET A 1 -28.08 0.61 -9.51
CA MET A 1 -27.15 0.23 -10.60
C MET A 1 -25.73 0.44 -10.09
N TYR A 2 -24.95 -0.63 -10.04
CA TYR A 2 -23.56 -0.56 -9.57
C TYR A 2 -22.70 0.14 -10.63
N ASN A 3 -21.75 1.00 -10.19
CA ASN A 3 -20.77 1.56 -11.10
C ASN A 3 -19.74 0.49 -11.53
N THR A 4 -18.94 0.75 -12.56
CA THR A 4 -17.98 -0.21 -13.12
C THR A 4 -16.99 -0.74 -12.06
N THR A 5 -16.60 0.09 -11.09
CA THR A 5 -15.68 -0.28 -10.02
C THR A 5 -16.32 -1.26 -9.05
N GLU A 6 -17.58 -1.06 -8.70
CA GLU A 6 -18.33 -1.98 -7.83
C GLU A 6 -18.59 -3.32 -8.51
N LYS A 7 -18.89 -3.31 -9.81
CA LYS A 7 -19.04 -4.53 -10.60
C LYS A 7 -17.76 -5.35 -10.63
N LEU A 8 -16.59 -4.73 -10.84
CA LEU A 8 -15.29 -5.42 -10.85
C LEU A 8 -14.98 -6.06 -9.49
N LYS A 9 -15.31 -5.40 -8.39
CA LYS A 9 -15.19 -5.97 -7.04
C LYS A 9 -16.07 -7.19 -6.87
N TYR A 10 -17.31 -7.11 -7.34
CA TYR A 10 -18.27 -8.20 -7.27
C TYR A 10 -17.82 -9.40 -8.09
N ASP A 11 -17.35 -9.17 -9.32
CA ASP A 11 -16.83 -10.22 -10.20
C ASP A 11 -15.60 -10.92 -9.61
N PHE A 12 -14.71 -10.16 -8.94
CA PHE A 12 -13.54 -10.70 -8.25
C PHE A 12 -13.92 -11.59 -7.07
N ILE A 13 -14.90 -11.16 -6.25
CA ILE A 13 -15.43 -11.96 -5.14
C ILE A 13 -16.09 -13.24 -5.64
N VAL A 14 -16.86 -13.17 -6.70
CA VAL A 14 -17.52 -14.34 -7.34
C VAL A 14 -16.50 -15.33 -7.87
N VAL A 15 -15.41 -14.86 -8.50
CA VAL A 15 -14.33 -15.73 -9.00
C VAL A 15 -13.65 -16.49 -7.87
N ILE A 16 -13.36 -15.82 -6.76
CA ILE A 16 -12.75 -16.47 -5.57
C ILE A 16 -13.74 -17.46 -4.95
N TYR A 17 -15.01 -17.12 -4.88
CA TYR A 17 -16.08 -17.99 -4.41
C TYR A 17 -16.16 -19.27 -5.23
N ASN A 18 -16.18 -19.17 -6.55
CA ASN A 18 -16.28 -20.31 -7.47
C ASN A 18 -15.04 -21.20 -7.47
N MET A 19 -13.85 -20.66 -7.14
CA MET A 19 -12.63 -21.46 -7.01
C MET A 19 -12.62 -22.36 -5.76
N GLY A 20 -13.51 -22.10 -4.78
CA GLY A 20 -13.64 -22.86 -3.54
C GLY A 20 -14.64 -24.01 -3.59
N GLU A 21 -15.48 -24.12 -4.63
CA GLU A 21 -16.59 -25.08 -4.68
C GLU A 21 -16.20 -26.57 -4.71
N ASN A 22 -14.94 -26.90 -4.93
CA ASN A 22 -14.47 -28.29 -5.07
C ASN A 22 -13.87 -28.90 -3.80
N GLU A 23 -13.87 -28.21 -2.66
CA GLU A 23 -13.39 -28.76 -1.39
C GLU A 23 -14.43 -28.51 -0.27
N PRO A 24 -15.10 -29.56 0.23
CA PRO A 24 -16.20 -29.42 1.21
C PRO A 24 -15.81 -28.93 2.60
N ASP A 25 -14.52 -28.75 2.92
CA ASP A 25 -14.03 -28.41 4.26
C ASP A 25 -13.29 -27.07 4.37
N LYS A 26 -13.21 -26.28 3.29
CA LYS A 26 -12.66 -24.92 3.41
C LYS A 26 -13.78 -23.97 3.84
N LYS A 27 -13.70 -23.50 5.10
CA LYS A 27 -14.46 -22.31 5.53
C LYS A 27 -14.26 -21.22 4.50
N GLU A 28 -15.37 -20.73 3.93
CA GLU A 28 -15.38 -19.58 3.05
C GLU A 28 -14.63 -18.44 3.72
N GLN A 29 -13.41 -18.16 3.26
CA GLN A 29 -12.71 -16.94 3.66
C GLN A 29 -13.32 -15.79 2.86
N LEU A 30 -14.16 -15.01 3.54
CA LEU A 30 -14.65 -13.75 2.99
C LEU A 30 -13.44 -12.87 2.69
N VAL A 31 -13.28 -12.47 1.41
CA VAL A 31 -12.23 -11.56 1.00
C VAL A 31 -12.64 -10.14 1.39
N ASP A 32 -11.81 -9.46 2.18
CA ASP A 32 -12.02 -8.06 2.52
C ASP A 32 -11.68 -7.19 1.30
N GLU A 33 -12.69 -6.51 0.74
CA GLU A 33 -12.52 -5.64 -0.42
C GLU A 33 -11.51 -4.52 -0.20
N ARG A 34 -11.41 -4.02 1.03
CA ARG A 34 -10.44 -2.98 1.39
C ARG A 34 -9.01 -3.51 1.23
N GLU A 35 -8.78 -4.75 1.62
CA GLU A 35 -7.49 -5.43 1.47
C GLU A 35 -7.09 -5.55 0.00
N VAL A 36 -8.03 -5.96 -0.85
CA VAL A 36 -7.82 -6.07 -2.30
C VAL A 36 -7.42 -4.73 -2.90
N ILE A 37 -8.16 -3.66 -2.56
CA ILE A 37 -7.87 -2.30 -3.07
C ILE A 37 -6.50 -1.84 -2.65
N LEU A 38 -6.10 -2.07 -1.40
CA LEU A 38 -4.79 -1.67 -0.91
C LEU A 38 -3.64 -2.44 -1.57
N ILE A 39 -3.83 -3.73 -1.83
CA ILE A 39 -2.86 -4.54 -2.58
C ILE A 39 -2.71 -4.03 -4.01
N GLU A 40 -3.82 -3.76 -4.68
CA GLU A 40 -3.82 -3.23 -6.05
C GLU A 40 -3.17 -1.84 -6.12
N ASN A 41 -3.51 -0.95 -5.19
CA ASN A 41 -2.90 0.39 -5.11
C ASN A 41 -1.40 0.31 -4.87
N TYR A 42 -0.96 -0.55 -3.97
CA TYR A 42 0.47 -0.79 -3.77
C TYR A 42 1.15 -1.20 -5.07
N GLY A 43 0.61 -2.19 -5.76
CA GLY A 43 1.18 -2.69 -7.01
C GLY A 43 1.23 -1.62 -8.10
N GLU A 44 0.17 -0.86 -8.27
CA GLU A 44 0.10 0.23 -9.26
C GLU A 44 1.13 1.31 -8.97
N TYR A 45 1.17 1.83 -7.75
CA TYR A 45 2.12 2.87 -7.37
C TYR A 45 3.57 2.38 -7.44
N PHE A 46 3.83 1.17 -6.98
CA PHE A 46 5.16 0.59 -6.98
C PHE A 46 5.68 0.39 -8.41
N ASN A 47 4.86 -0.13 -9.31
CA ASN A 47 5.23 -0.34 -10.70
C ASN A 47 5.48 0.97 -11.44
N LEU A 48 4.62 1.97 -11.27
CA LEU A 48 4.82 3.30 -11.86
C LEU A 48 6.05 4.00 -11.28
N ALA A 49 6.32 3.82 -9.99
CA ALA A 49 7.52 4.36 -9.36
C ALA A 49 8.79 3.76 -9.96
N ASN A 50 8.81 2.45 -10.23
CA ASN A 50 9.93 1.80 -10.90
C ASN A 50 10.14 2.32 -12.33
N MET A 51 9.07 2.55 -13.08
CA MET A 51 9.16 3.13 -14.41
C MET A 51 9.76 4.54 -14.37
N ALA A 52 9.30 5.38 -13.44
CA ALA A 52 9.84 6.71 -13.23
C ALA A 52 11.32 6.67 -12.80
N PHE A 53 11.67 5.75 -11.91
CA PHE A 53 13.05 5.54 -11.47
C PHE A 53 13.97 5.16 -12.63
N ASP A 54 13.56 4.21 -13.46
CA ASP A 54 14.34 3.78 -14.64
C ASP A 54 14.52 4.91 -15.65
N ASP A 55 13.55 5.81 -15.74
CA ASP A 55 13.61 7.01 -16.59
C ASP A 55 14.30 8.20 -15.89
N LYS A 56 14.93 7.98 -14.74
CA LYS A 56 15.65 8.99 -13.94
C LYS A 56 14.77 10.17 -13.48
N LYS A 57 13.46 9.94 -13.37
CA LYS A 57 12.48 10.90 -12.83
C LYS A 57 12.32 10.65 -11.33
N TYR A 58 13.30 11.09 -10.56
CA TYR A 58 13.40 10.70 -9.15
C TYR A 58 12.36 11.36 -8.25
N ASN A 59 11.89 12.59 -8.55
CA ASN A 59 10.78 13.18 -7.82
C ASN A 59 9.49 12.38 -7.99
N ALA A 60 9.17 12.00 -9.21
CA ALA A 60 8.01 11.15 -9.49
C ALA A 60 8.17 9.79 -8.83
N ALA A 61 9.35 9.18 -8.94
CA ALA A 61 9.65 7.90 -8.32
C ALA A 61 9.48 7.96 -6.79
N SER A 62 10.08 8.94 -6.13
CA SER A 62 9.99 9.12 -4.68
C SER A 62 8.54 9.33 -4.21
N THR A 63 7.78 10.16 -4.91
CA THR A 63 6.37 10.39 -4.60
C THR A 63 5.55 9.11 -4.71
N LEU A 64 5.74 8.34 -5.78
CA LEU A 64 4.99 7.11 -6.02
C LEU A 64 5.43 5.96 -5.10
N PHE A 65 6.73 5.84 -4.81
CA PHE A 65 7.18 4.89 -3.79
C PHE A 65 6.62 5.22 -2.41
N PHE A 66 6.52 6.49 -2.04
CA PHE A 66 5.89 6.87 -0.78
C PHE A 66 4.39 6.54 -0.76
N LYS A 67 3.68 6.74 -1.86
CA LYS A 67 2.28 6.30 -1.98
C LYS A 67 2.15 4.78 -1.85
N ALA A 68 3.09 4.02 -2.38
CA ALA A 68 3.16 2.57 -2.19
C ALA A 68 3.40 2.22 -0.71
N ILE A 69 4.29 2.94 -0.03
CA ILE A 69 4.51 2.80 1.43
C ILE A 69 3.21 3.02 2.18
N VAL A 70 2.48 4.08 1.88
CA VAL A 70 1.18 4.38 2.54
C VAL A 70 0.18 3.24 2.33
N ALA A 71 0.06 2.73 1.12
CA ALA A 71 -0.83 1.59 0.83
C ALA A 71 -0.41 0.35 1.62
N ALA A 72 0.88 0.06 1.71
CA ALA A 72 1.40 -1.08 2.48
C ALA A 72 1.19 -0.90 3.99
N VAL A 73 1.39 0.31 4.53
CA VAL A 73 1.11 0.61 5.94
C VAL A 73 -0.37 0.43 6.24
N ASP A 74 -1.25 0.94 5.38
CA ASP A 74 -2.69 0.81 5.56
C ASP A 74 -3.14 -0.66 5.49
N LEU A 75 -2.56 -1.45 4.60
CA LEU A 75 -2.79 -2.89 4.53
C LEU A 75 -2.35 -3.59 5.82
N PHE A 76 -1.18 -3.24 6.32
CA PHE A 76 -0.66 -3.78 7.58
C PHE A 76 -1.60 -3.45 8.74
N VAL A 77 -2.03 -2.19 8.88
CA VAL A 77 -2.95 -1.76 9.93
C VAL A 77 -4.29 -2.47 9.80
N LEU A 78 -4.83 -2.59 8.58
CA LEU A 78 -6.07 -3.32 8.35
C LEU A 78 -5.99 -4.77 8.82
N LYS A 79 -4.90 -5.46 8.51
CA LYS A 79 -4.71 -6.86 8.93
C LYS A 79 -4.51 -7.01 10.43
N LYS A 80 -3.83 -6.07 11.08
CA LYS A 80 -3.53 -6.14 12.52
C LYS A 80 -4.62 -5.57 13.40
N GLU A 81 -5.27 -4.49 12.98
CA GLU A 81 -6.20 -3.72 13.82
C GLU A 81 -7.65 -3.77 13.31
N GLY A 82 -7.89 -4.22 12.08
CA GLY A 82 -9.22 -4.38 11.52
C GLY A 82 -9.84 -3.12 10.90
N PHE A 83 -9.09 -2.03 10.76
CA PHE A 83 -9.56 -0.80 10.12
C PHE A 83 -8.46 -0.15 9.28
N VAL A 84 -8.87 0.74 8.35
CA VAL A 84 -7.96 1.52 7.52
C VAL A 84 -7.81 2.93 8.12
N PRO A 85 -6.58 3.44 8.28
CA PRO A 85 -6.37 4.82 8.73
C PRO A 85 -7.10 5.84 7.85
N SER A 86 -7.66 6.87 8.48
CA SER A 86 -8.51 7.87 7.80
C SER A 86 -7.72 9.08 7.27
N SER A 87 -6.49 9.27 7.70
CA SER A 87 -5.64 10.41 7.34
C SER A 87 -4.17 10.12 7.65
N HIS A 88 -3.26 10.97 7.17
CA HIS A 88 -1.85 10.87 7.56
C HIS A 88 -1.66 10.99 9.07
N THR A 89 -2.32 11.94 9.72
CA THR A 89 -2.25 12.10 11.18
C THR A 89 -2.72 10.87 11.92
N ASN A 90 -3.84 10.29 11.51
CA ASN A 90 -4.38 9.07 12.09
C ASN A 90 -3.42 7.89 11.89
N ARG A 91 -2.88 7.73 10.69
CA ARG A 91 -1.90 6.68 10.34
C ARG A 91 -0.67 6.76 11.22
N PHE A 92 -0.05 7.94 11.32
CA PHE A 92 1.13 8.16 12.16
C PHE A 92 0.86 7.82 13.63
N ARG A 93 -0.27 8.28 14.16
CA ARG A 93 -0.65 8.01 15.56
C ARG A 93 -0.80 6.52 15.84
N ILE A 94 -1.49 5.80 14.96
CA ILE A 94 -1.74 4.36 15.15
C ILE A 94 -0.42 3.59 15.16
N VAL A 95 0.46 3.82 14.19
CA VAL A 95 1.72 3.09 14.11
C VAL A 95 2.70 3.52 15.21
N GLN A 96 2.67 4.77 15.63
CA GLN A 96 3.48 5.26 16.76
C GLN A 96 3.09 4.56 18.06
N GLU A 97 1.79 4.40 18.31
CA GLU A 97 1.28 3.78 19.52
C GLU A 97 1.45 2.25 19.56
N LYS A 98 1.32 1.59 18.42
CA LYS A 98 1.16 0.12 18.35
C LYS A 98 2.19 -0.62 17.50
N HIS A 99 2.84 0.04 16.55
CA HIS A 99 3.70 -0.60 15.55
C HIS A 99 4.99 0.19 15.35
N LYS A 100 5.85 0.17 16.34
CA LYS A 100 7.07 1.00 16.40
C LYS A 100 7.96 0.85 15.16
N GLU A 101 8.15 -0.36 14.65
CA GLU A 101 9.01 -0.58 13.48
C GLU A 101 8.46 0.11 12.23
N ILE A 102 7.15 0.02 12.00
CA ILE A 102 6.47 0.74 10.90
C ILE A 102 6.58 2.26 11.12
N TYR A 103 6.37 2.72 12.34
CA TYR A 103 6.50 4.13 12.69
C TYR A 103 7.88 4.69 12.34
N GLU A 104 8.93 4.00 12.71
CA GLU A 104 10.31 4.44 12.45
C GLU A 104 10.59 4.58 10.95
N ILE A 105 10.09 3.66 10.13
CA ILE A 105 10.22 3.74 8.68
C ILE A 105 9.41 4.92 8.12
N LEU A 106 8.15 5.03 8.50
CA LEU A 106 7.25 6.07 8.01
C LEU A 106 7.73 7.47 8.40
N ASP A 107 8.18 7.64 9.64
CA ASP A 107 8.71 8.91 10.17
C ASP A 107 10.01 9.32 9.45
N LYS A 108 10.88 8.37 9.15
CA LYS A 108 12.10 8.60 8.39
C LYS A 108 11.82 9.01 6.94
N ASP A 109 10.85 8.38 6.29
CA ASP A 109 10.62 8.52 4.86
C ASP A 109 9.67 9.68 4.50
N PHE A 110 8.80 10.09 5.42
CA PHE A 110 7.84 11.18 5.18
C PHE A 110 8.50 12.50 4.77
N PRO A 111 9.64 12.94 5.35
CA PRO A 111 10.34 14.13 4.91
C PRO A 111 10.77 14.09 3.45
N PHE A 112 11.17 12.95 2.91
CA PHE A 112 11.51 12.81 1.48
C PHE A 112 10.30 13.11 0.59
N TYR A 113 9.13 12.63 0.98
CA TYR A 113 7.88 12.93 0.29
C TYR A 113 7.53 14.42 0.37
N GLN A 114 7.61 15.03 1.55
CA GLN A 114 7.37 16.47 1.74
C GLN A 114 8.35 17.31 0.92
N ASP A 115 9.62 16.96 0.93
CA ASP A 115 10.68 17.66 0.20
C ASP A 115 10.47 17.59 -1.34
N SER A 116 9.82 16.56 -1.85
CA SER A 116 9.56 16.40 -3.28
C SER A 116 8.72 17.54 -3.88
N TYR A 117 7.97 18.28 -3.06
CA TYR A 117 7.20 19.44 -3.53
C TYR A 117 8.07 20.65 -3.86
N THR A 118 9.22 20.80 -3.21
CA THR A 118 10.06 22.02 -3.32
C THR A 118 11.52 21.73 -3.65
N LYS A 119 11.94 20.48 -3.58
CA LYS A 119 13.31 20.04 -3.86
C LYS A 119 13.31 18.88 -4.85
N LYS A 120 14.43 18.67 -5.51
CA LYS A 120 14.62 17.48 -6.35
C LYS A 120 15.11 16.31 -5.50
N SER A 121 14.39 15.19 -5.59
CA SER A 121 14.84 13.93 -4.97
C SER A 121 16.09 13.41 -5.67
N SER A 122 17.03 12.87 -4.88
CA SER A 122 18.16 12.14 -5.41
C SER A 122 17.77 10.70 -5.77
N LYS A 123 18.61 10.06 -6.56
CA LYS A 123 18.51 8.62 -6.85
C LYS A 123 18.52 7.81 -5.54
N GLU A 124 19.41 8.16 -4.63
CA GLU A 124 19.61 7.48 -3.34
C GLU A 124 18.36 7.58 -2.46
N GLU A 125 17.71 8.74 -2.40
CA GLU A 125 16.45 8.91 -1.67
C GLU A 125 15.34 8.03 -2.27
N ALA A 126 15.22 7.98 -3.59
CA ALA A 126 14.24 7.12 -4.26
C ALA A 126 14.52 5.63 -4.00
N GLU A 127 15.78 5.21 -3.98
CA GLU A 127 16.19 3.83 -3.64
C GLU A 127 15.80 3.46 -2.20
N VAL A 128 15.99 4.37 -1.24
CA VAL A 128 15.58 4.15 0.15
C VAL A 128 14.07 3.92 0.24
N LEU A 129 13.29 4.78 -0.41
CA LEU A 129 11.82 4.65 -0.43
C LEU A 129 11.37 3.34 -1.09
N LYS A 130 12.00 2.95 -2.18
CA LYS A 130 11.73 1.66 -2.86
C LYS A 130 11.96 0.48 -1.93
N LYS A 131 13.10 0.46 -1.25
CA LYS A 131 13.48 -0.60 -0.31
C LYS A 131 12.50 -0.68 0.85
N ASP A 132 12.13 0.46 1.42
CA ASP A 132 11.21 0.53 2.55
C ASP A 132 9.78 0.12 2.14
N ALA A 133 9.33 0.48 0.94
CA ALA A 133 8.05 0.03 0.40
C ALA A 133 7.98 -1.51 0.33
N ARG A 134 9.02 -2.15 -0.20
CA ARG A 134 9.11 -3.61 -0.23
C ARG A 134 9.10 -4.22 1.17
N ARG A 135 9.88 -3.66 2.08
CA ARG A 135 10.00 -4.16 3.45
C ARG A 135 8.65 -4.16 4.17
N ILE A 136 7.92 -3.05 4.10
CA ILE A 136 6.60 -2.97 4.75
C ILE A 136 5.62 -3.94 4.10
N LYS A 137 5.63 -4.06 2.77
CA LYS A 137 4.76 -5.00 2.06
C LYS A 137 5.02 -6.45 2.47
N GLU A 138 6.28 -6.83 2.67
CA GLU A 138 6.68 -8.16 3.14
C GLU A 138 6.23 -8.43 4.58
N MET A 139 6.04 -7.40 5.39
CA MET A 139 5.50 -7.51 6.76
C MET A 139 3.99 -7.77 6.79
N CYS A 140 3.29 -7.48 5.71
CA CYS A 140 1.88 -7.77 5.57
C CYS A 140 1.69 -9.27 5.31
#